data_519ca6df85b013e37059174fa99b1e5b
#
_entry.id   519ca6df85b013e37059174fa99b1e5b
#
_cell.length_a   1.000
_cell.length_b   1.000
_cell.length_c   1.000
_cell.angle_alpha   90.00
_cell.angle_beta   90.00
_cell.angle_gamma   90.00
#
_symmetry.space_group_name_H-M   'P 1'
#
loop_
_entity.id
_entity.type
_entity.pdbx_description
1 polymer ?
#
loop_
_entity_poly.entity_id
_entity_poly.type
_entity_poly.pdbx_seq_one_letter_code
_entity_poly.pdbx_strand_id
1 'polypeptide(L)'
;MKIPTKRISTLLFTLFLLSNHFTAISTAADSLGPKTRCFIEVGDPHISTFLQERRGIRAVKVDAESRCNFLQNNVILTVTIYKVGRFSDHFVKEFRTDPANPKSSGFRVKNWQTYRECMNEQETTYYGVAFSEAKINGKLLRTVKARSNKSKPLKCGT
;
A
#
# COMPACT_ATOMS: atom_id res chain seq x y z
N MET A 1 84.03 5.98 -31.95
CA MET A 1 82.79 6.64 -31.43
C MET A 1 81.77 6.64 -32.54
N LYS A 2 80.87 5.65 -32.57
CA LYS A 2 79.86 5.48 -33.63
C LYS A 2 78.49 5.64 -33.01
N ILE A 3 77.76 6.59 -33.53
CA ILE A 3 76.37 6.91 -33.11
C ILE A 3 75.43 6.06 -33.98
N PRO A 4 74.52 5.29 -33.42
CA PRO A 4 73.54 4.53 -34.20
C PRO A 4 72.31 5.37 -34.46
N THR A 5 71.94 5.46 -35.72
CA THR A 5 70.76 6.08 -36.27
C THR A 5 69.49 5.33 -35.84
N LYS A 6 68.57 6.03 -35.15
CA LYS A 6 67.25 5.54 -34.83
C LYS A 6 66.34 5.51 -36.05
N ARG A 7 65.86 4.32 -36.37
CA ARG A 7 64.77 4.16 -37.36
C ARG A 7 63.44 4.54 -36.72
N ILE A 8 62.80 5.53 -37.26
CA ILE A 8 61.43 5.92 -36.88
C ILE A 8 60.48 4.97 -37.62
N SER A 9 59.87 4.09 -36.87
CA SER A 9 58.80 3.21 -37.38
C SER A 9 57.51 3.96 -37.35
N THR A 10 56.98 4.30 -38.50
CA THR A 10 55.69 4.96 -38.67
C THR A 10 54.60 3.93 -38.44
N LEU A 11 53.99 3.98 -37.25
CA LEU A 11 52.85 3.17 -36.90
C LEU A 11 51.61 3.85 -37.49
N LEU A 12 51.06 3.27 -38.57
CA LEU A 12 49.78 3.62 -39.11
C LEU A 12 48.71 3.26 -38.07
N PHE A 13 48.15 4.30 -37.45
CA PHE A 13 46.99 4.17 -36.56
C PHE A 13 45.75 4.11 -37.46
N THR A 14 45.32 2.90 -37.81
CA THR A 14 44.03 2.67 -38.44
C THR A 14 42.92 2.97 -37.39
N LEU A 15 42.32 4.13 -37.55
CA LEU A 15 41.17 4.57 -36.75
C LEU A 15 39.95 3.74 -37.17
N PHE A 16 39.70 2.66 -36.43
CA PHE A 16 38.44 1.91 -36.52
C PHE A 16 37.35 2.78 -35.94
N LEU A 17 36.61 3.48 -36.79
CA LEU A 17 35.33 4.09 -36.44
C LEU A 17 34.32 2.99 -36.20
N LEU A 18 34.27 2.51 -34.94
CA LEU A 18 33.15 1.73 -34.43
C LEU A 18 31.91 2.65 -34.45
N SER A 19 31.17 2.55 -35.53
CA SER A 19 29.81 3.10 -35.62
C SER A 19 28.96 2.37 -34.57
N ASN A 20 28.86 2.93 -33.38
CA ASN A 20 27.86 2.55 -32.40
C ASN A 20 26.51 2.91 -33.00
N HIS A 21 25.91 1.96 -33.71
CA HIS A 21 24.49 2.00 -33.99
C HIS A 21 23.77 1.86 -32.63
N PHE A 22 23.56 2.97 -31.96
CA PHE A 22 22.53 3.08 -30.95
C PHE A 22 21.20 2.81 -31.67
N THR A 23 20.80 1.53 -31.68
CA THR A 23 19.41 1.20 -31.89
C THR A 23 18.68 1.85 -30.72
N ALA A 24 18.11 3.03 -30.98
CA ALA A 24 17.10 3.59 -30.09
C ALA A 24 16.02 2.53 -30.00
N ILE A 25 16.01 1.78 -28.89
CA ILE A 25 14.87 1.01 -28.48
C ILE A 25 13.80 2.07 -28.22
N SER A 26 13.04 2.35 -29.28
CA SER A 26 11.77 3.03 -29.14
C SER A 26 10.93 2.11 -28.25
N THR A 27 11.02 2.30 -26.94
CA THR A 27 9.97 1.84 -26.04
C THR A 27 8.73 2.56 -26.55
N ALA A 28 7.94 1.84 -27.38
CA ALA A 28 6.58 2.23 -27.62
C ALA A 28 6.02 2.53 -26.22
N ALA A 29 5.84 3.81 -25.92
CA ALA A 29 5.01 4.21 -24.82
C ALA A 29 3.67 3.59 -25.16
N ASP A 30 3.41 2.40 -24.62
CA ASP A 30 2.07 1.87 -24.60
C ASP A 30 1.20 3.06 -24.25
N SER A 31 0.28 3.39 -25.13
CA SER A 31 -0.77 4.36 -24.88
C SER A 31 -1.59 3.76 -23.74
N LEU A 32 -1.03 3.89 -22.55
CA LEU A 32 -1.65 3.48 -21.33
C LEU A 32 -2.92 4.31 -21.25
N GLY A 33 -4.03 3.64 -21.47
CA GLY A 33 -5.33 4.16 -21.10
C GLY A 33 -5.24 4.78 -19.70
N PRO A 34 -6.23 5.48 -19.21
CA PRO A 34 -6.14 6.27 -17.99
C PRO A 34 -5.47 5.44 -16.89
N LYS A 35 -4.34 5.97 -16.34
CA LYS A 35 -3.53 5.25 -15.34
C LYS A 35 -4.43 4.76 -14.21
N THR A 36 -4.34 3.47 -13.88
CA THR A 36 -5.02 2.92 -12.72
C THR A 36 -4.54 3.63 -11.47
N ARG A 37 -5.46 4.26 -10.75
CA ARG A 37 -5.20 4.95 -9.49
C ARG A 37 -6.10 4.33 -8.42
N CYS A 38 -5.45 3.68 -7.46
CA CYS A 38 -6.11 3.16 -6.28
C CYS A 38 -5.45 3.71 -5.03
N PHE A 39 -6.26 4.03 -4.03
CA PHE A 39 -5.80 4.50 -2.74
C PHE A 39 -6.67 3.94 -1.63
N ILE A 40 -6.12 3.91 -0.43
CA ILE A 40 -6.80 3.48 0.78
C ILE A 40 -7.05 4.69 1.66
N GLU A 41 -8.26 4.80 2.11
CA GLU A 41 -8.68 5.75 3.13
C GLU A 41 -8.93 4.99 4.43
N VAL A 42 -8.27 5.40 5.51
CA VAL A 42 -8.37 4.76 6.84
C VAL A 42 -8.96 5.78 7.79
N GLY A 43 -10.11 5.44 8.37
CA GLY A 43 -10.77 6.25 9.37
C GLY A 43 -10.03 6.25 10.71
N ASP A 44 -10.20 7.30 11.48
CA ASP A 44 -9.61 7.38 12.81
C ASP A 44 -10.28 6.38 13.77
N PRO A 45 -9.50 5.76 14.67
CA PRO A 45 -10.06 4.88 15.68
C PRO A 45 -11.07 5.62 16.59
N HIS A 46 -12.20 5.00 16.83
CA HIS A 46 -13.30 5.56 17.63
C HIS A 46 -14.06 4.47 18.39
N ILE A 47 -14.81 4.85 19.40
CA ILE A 47 -15.79 3.94 20.03
C ILE A 47 -16.99 3.83 19.09
N SER A 48 -17.35 2.60 18.73
CA SER A 48 -18.46 2.35 17.82
C SER A 48 -19.82 2.56 18.51
N THR A 49 -20.50 3.65 18.17
CA THR A 49 -21.89 3.90 18.63
C THR A 49 -22.85 2.83 18.11
N PHE A 50 -22.67 2.39 16.86
CA PHE A 50 -23.50 1.33 16.28
C PHE A 50 -23.45 0.02 17.06
N LEU A 51 -22.25 -0.45 17.45
CA LEU A 51 -22.09 -1.67 18.23
C LEU A 51 -22.67 -1.50 19.64
N GLN A 52 -22.49 -0.33 20.23
CA GLN A 52 -23.03 -0.02 21.57
C GLN A 52 -24.55 0.01 21.57
N GLU A 53 -25.18 0.70 20.63
CA GLU A 53 -26.65 0.84 20.56
C GLU A 53 -27.35 -0.44 20.11
N ARG A 54 -26.79 -1.17 19.12
CA ARG A 54 -27.45 -2.33 18.53
C ARG A 54 -27.14 -3.65 19.21
N ARG A 55 -26.02 -3.75 19.90
CA ARG A 55 -25.52 -5.01 20.48
C ARG A 55 -25.11 -4.89 21.94
N GLY A 56 -25.16 -3.70 22.54
CA GLY A 56 -24.65 -3.46 23.89
C GLY A 56 -23.13 -3.64 24.02
N ILE A 57 -22.39 -3.67 22.89
CA ILE A 57 -20.96 -3.94 22.87
C ILE A 57 -20.21 -2.62 22.77
N ARG A 58 -19.41 -2.28 23.77
CA ARG A 58 -18.46 -1.18 23.69
C ARG A 58 -17.17 -1.67 23.04
N ALA A 59 -16.80 -1.09 21.92
CA ALA A 59 -15.65 -1.54 21.14
C ALA A 59 -14.91 -0.37 20.47
N VAL A 60 -13.57 -0.46 20.41
CA VAL A 60 -12.78 0.37 19.52
C VAL A 60 -12.89 -0.18 18.09
N LYS A 61 -13.11 0.68 17.13
CA LYS A 61 -13.34 0.36 15.73
C LYS A 61 -12.46 1.20 14.82
N VAL A 62 -12.04 0.62 13.68
CA VAL A 62 -11.40 1.30 12.58
C VAL A 62 -12.10 0.89 11.29
N ASP A 63 -12.57 1.86 10.54
CA ASP A 63 -13.14 1.66 9.21
C ASP A 63 -12.09 1.98 8.16
N ALA A 64 -12.15 1.30 7.01
CA ALA A 64 -11.32 1.63 5.87
C ALA A 64 -12.08 1.44 4.56
N GLU A 65 -11.64 2.16 3.53
CA GLU A 65 -12.21 2.10 2.18
C GLU A 65 -11.09 2.03 1.15
N SER A 66 -11.20 1.07 0.21
CA SER A 66 -10.41 1.02 -1.00
C SER A 66 -11.16 1.73 -2.11
N ARG A 67 -10.55 2.74 -2.74
CA ARG A 67 -11.11 3.50 -3.86
C ARG A 67 -10.21 3.38 -5.08
N CYS A 68 -10.81 3.07 -6.23
CA CYS A 68 -10.10 3.03 -7.51
C CYS A 68 -10.92 3.76 -8.59
N ASN A 69 -10.21 4.25 -9.61
CA ASN A 69 -10.84 4.79 -10.82
C ASN A 69 -11.29 3.71 -11.81
N PHE A 70 -11.04 2.43 -11.52
CA PHE A 70 -11.50 1.25 -12.25
C PHE A 70 -12.26 0.31 -11.32
N LEU A 71 -13.08 -0.56 -11.91
CA LEU A 71 -13.77 -1.61 -11.18
C LEU A 71 -12.76 -2.58 -10.56
N GLN A 72 -12.81 -2.70 -9.24
CA GLN A 72 -12.04 -3.67 -8.48
C GLN A 72 -12.85 -4.95 -8.35
N ASN A 73 -12.23 -6.10 -8.54
CA ASN A 73 -12.86 -7.40 -8.33
C ASN A 73 -12.09 -8.18 -7.26
N ASN A 74 -12.84 -8.95 -6.47
CA ASN A 74 -12.29 -9.85 -5.45
C ASN A 74 -11.33 -9.11 -4.47
N VAL A 75 -11.76 -7.97 -3.97
CA VAL A 75 -10.94 -7.13 -3.10
C VAL A 75 -10.76 -7.78 -1.74
N ILE A 76 -9.52 -7.96 -1.34
CA ILE A 76 -9.14 -8.28 0.04
C ILE A 76 -8.66 -6.98 0.68
N LEU A 77 -9.54 -6.29 1.41
CA LEU A 77 -9.20 -5.10 2.17
C LEU A 77 -8.86 -5.52 3.60
N THR A 78 -7.57 -5.51 3.90
CA THR A 78 -7.05 -5.83 5.23
C THR A 78 -6.97 -4.57 6.06
N VAL A 79 -7.55 -4.60 7.25
CA VAL A 79 -7.51 -3.50 8.24
C VAL A 79 -7.03 -4.04 9.57
N THR A 80 -6.04 -3.38 10.15
CA THR A 80 -5.42 -3.75 11.42
C THR A 80 -5.51 -2.60 12.41
N ILE A 81 -5.91 -2.89 13.65
CA ILE A 81 -5.90 -1.96 14.78
C ILE A 81 -4.64 -2.19 15.59
N TYR A 82 -3.95 -1.13 15.91
CA TYR A 82 -2.80 -1.10 16.81
C TYR A 82 -3.09 -0.21 18.01
N LYS A 83 -2.57 -0.63 19.17
CA LYS A 83 -2.51 0.16 20.41
C LYS A 83 -1.14 0.81 20.50
N VAL A 84 -1.10 2.12 20.75
CA VAL A 84 0.13 2.86 20.95
C VAL A 84 0.76 2.46 22.27
N GLY A 85 1.96 1.93 22.24
CA GLY A 85 2.74 1.56 23.41
C GLY A 85 3.84 2.56 23.71
N ARG A 86 4.43 2.45 24.91
CA ARG A 86 5.53 3.33 25.33
C ARG A 86 6.81 3.08 24.52
N PHE A 87 7.12 1.81 24.25
CA PHE A 87 8.34 1.38 23.57
C PHE A 87 8.05 0.80 22.19
N SER A 88 6.92 0.12 22.01
CA SER A 88 6.46 -0.46 20.76
C SER A 88 4.94 -0.46 20.69
N ASP A 89 4.43 -0.38 19.47
CA ASP A 89 3.00 -0.48 19.24
C ASP A 89 2.57 -1.96 19.28
N HIS A 90 1.37 -2.22 19.81
CA HIS A 90 0.85 -3.57 20.01
C HIS A 90 -0.28 -3.86 19.03
N PHE A 91 -0.21 -5.00 18.37
CA PHE A 91 -1.31 -5.55 17.57
C PHE A 91 -2.54 -5.80 18.44
N VAL A 92 -3.71 -5.39 17.98
CA VAL A 92 -4.98 -5.57 18.70
C VAL A 92 -5.92 -6.48 17.93
N LYS A 93 -6.18 -6.17 16.65
CA LYS A 93 -7.13 -6.90 15.81
C LYS A 93 -6.84 -6.67 14.34
N GLU A 94 -7.02 -7.69 13.53
CA GLU A 94 -7.06 -7.61 12.08
C GLU A 94 -8.37 -8.22 11.57
N PHE A 95 -8.91 -7.63 10.50
CA PHE A 95 -9.99 -8.19 9.73
C PHE A 95 -9.72 -8.01 8.24
N ARG A 96 -10.04 -9.04 7.46
CA ARG A 96 -9.89 -9.05 5.99
C ARG A 96 -11.26 -9.27 5.37
N THR A 97 -11.61 -8.50 4.36
CA THR A 97 -12.83 -8.76 3.60
C THR A 97 -12.74 -10.09 2.85
N ASP A 98 -13.86 -10.79 2.78
CA ASP A 98 -13.95 -12.02 1.97
C ASP A 98 -14.03 -11.64 0.49
N PRO A 99 -13.08 -12.06 -0.36
CA PRO A 99 -13.09 -11.77 -1.80
C PRO A 99 -14.27 -12.41 -2.55
N ALA A 100 -14.87 -13.49 -2.01
CA ALA A 100 -16.04 -14.12 -2.57
C ALA A 100 -17.33 -13.34 -2.31
N ASN A 101 -17.34 -12.41 -1.36
CA ASN A 101 -18.50 -11.59 -1.07
C ASN A 101 -18.75 -10.60 -2.23
N PRO A 102 -19.97 -10.50 -2.78
CA PRO A 102 -20.30 -9.51 -3.83
C PRO A 102 -19.97 -8.06 -3.45
N LYS A 103 -20.01 -7.72 -2.16
CA LYS A 103 -19.62 -6.40 -1.64
C LYS A 103 -18.12 -6.14 -1.70
N SER A 104 -17.31 -7.16 -1.97
CA SER A 104 -15.86 -7.05 -2.18
C SER A 104 -15.49 -6.75 -3.64
N SER A 105 -16.43 -6.18 -4.42
CA SER A 105 -16.19 -5.69 -5.78
C SER A 105 -16.85 -4.33 -5.96
N GLY A 106 -16.23 -3.47 -6.78
CA GLY A 106 -16.75 -2.13 -7.04
C GLY A 106 -15.65 -1.08 -7.17
N PHE A 107 -16.04 0.16 -7.44
CA PHE A 107 -15.11 1.32 -7.41
C PHE A 107 -14.70 1.70 -5.99
N ARG A 108 -15.53 1.30 -5.01
CA ARG A 108 -15.32 1.52 -3.57
C ARG A 108 -15.67 0.25 -2.82
N VAL A 109 -14.71 -0.25 -2.07
CA VAL A 109 -14.90 -1.42 -1.21
C VAL A 109 -14.57 -1.04 0.22
N LYS A 110 -15.48 -1.34 1.14
CA LYS A 110 -15.40 -0.91 2.53
C LYS A 110 -15.21 -2.10 3.47
N ASN A 111 -14.43 -1.88 4.51
CA ASN A 111 -14.31 -2.78 5.65
C ASN A 111 -14.78 -2.05 6.92
N TRP A 112 -15.92 -2.49 7.46
CA TRP A 112 -16.53 -1.96 8.69
C TRP A 112 -16.52 -2.96 9.84
N GLN A 113 -15.86 -4.10 9.66
CA GLN A 113 -15.89 -5.21 10.59
C GLN A 113 -14.66 -5.30 11.49
N THR A 114 -13.74 -4.33 11.37
CA THR A 114 -12.53 -4.30 12.17
C THR A 114 -12.79 -3.58 13.48
N TYR A 115 -13.09 -4.35 14.52
CA TYR A 115 -13.31 -3.83 15.87
C TYR A 115 -12.76 -4.79 16.92
N ARG A 116 -12.51 -4.27 18.13
CA ARG A 116 -12.15 -5.04 19.32
C ARG A 116 -12.97 -4.54 20.50
N GLU A 117 -13.60 -5.44 21.23
CA GLU A 117 -14.34 -5.13 22.45
C GLU A 117 -13.41 -4.59 23.53
N CYS A 118 -13.89 -3.60 24.26
CA CYS A 118 -13.19 -3.04 25.41
C CYS A 118 -13.29 -4.00 26.59
N MET A 119 -12.16 -4.38 27.17
CA MET A 119 -12.11 -5.22 28.37
C MET A 119 -12.31 -4.41 29.66
N ASN A 120 -11.94 -3.13 29.61
CA ASN A 120 -12.06 -2.19 30.73
C ASN A 120 -12.11 -0.75 30.23
N GLU A 121 -12.16 0.21 31.16
CA GLU A 121 -12.20 1.66 30.84
C GLU A 121 -10.83 2.34 30.86
N GLN A 122 -9.74 1.59 30.83
CA GLN A 122 -8.41 2.16 30.75
C GLN A 122 -8.27 3.01 29.50
N GLU A 123 -7.83 4.25 29.66
CA GLU A 123 -7.57 5.13 28.52
C GLU A 123 -6.42 4.61 27.67
N THR A 124 -6.67 4.46 26.39
CA THR A 124 -5.71 3.90 25.45
C THR A 124 -5.81 4.64 24.12
N THR A 125 -4.66 4.89 23.50
CA THR A 125 -4.56 5.51 22.17
C THR A 125 -4.37 4.43 21.10
N TYR A 126 -5.10 4.54 19.99
CA TYR A 126 -5.08 3.59 18.89
C TYR A 126 -4.75 4.25 17.57
N TYR A 127 -4.40 3.45 16.57
CA TYR A 127 -4.39 3.82 15.16
C TYR A 127 -4.74 2.61 14.30
N GLY A 128 -5.18 2.88 13.07
CA GLY A 128 -5.47 1.88 12.07
C GLY A 128 -4.42 1.84 10.96
N VAL A 129 -4.19 0.66 10.40
CA VAL A 129 -3.40 0.47 9.17
C VAL A 129 -4.23 -0.37 8.22
N ALA A 130 -4.28 0.02 6.93
CA ALA A 130 -4.97 -0.78 5.94
C ALA A 130 -4.20 -0.84 4.62
N PHE A 131 -4.44 -1.90 3.86
CA PHE A 131 -4.02 -2.07 2.48
C PHE A 131 -5.03 -2.97 1.75
N SER A 132 -5.04 -2.93 0.43
CA SER A 132 -5.89 -3.82 -0.35
C SER A 132 -5.13 -4.56 -1.44
N GLU A 133 -5.64 -5.75 -1.77
CA GLU A 133 -5.30 -6.53 -2.94
C GLU A 133 -6.58 -6.70 -3.78
N ALA A 134 -6.51 -6.41 -5.07
CA ALA A 134 -7.67 -6.46 -5.96
C ALA A 134 -7.26 -6.89 -7.36
N LYS A 135 -8.19 -7.49 -8.11
CA LYS A 135 -8.02 -7.72 -9.54
C LYS A 135 -8.64 -6.54 -10.31
N ILE A 136 -7.84 -5.89 -11.16
CA ILE A 136 -8.26 -4.82 -12.04
C ILE A 136 -7.86 -5.21 -13.46
N ASN A 137 -8.81 -5.32 -14.37
CA ASN A 137 -8.57 -5.80 -15.75
C ASN A 137 -7.77 -7.11 -15.77
N GLY A 138 -8.09 -8.04 -14.87
CA GLY A 138 -7.44 -9.36 -14.75
C GLY A 138 -6.06 -9.34 -14.07
N LYS A 139 -5.47 -8.18 -13.80
CA LYS A 139 -4.17 -8.04 -13.13
C LYS A 139 -4.34 -7.83 -11.62
N LEU A 140 -3.53 -8.51 -10.82
CA LEU A 140 -3.48 -8.30 -9.38
C LEU A 140 -2.78 -6.97 -9.08
N LEU A 141 -3.43 -6.11 -8.33
CA LEU A 141 -2.89 -4.85 -7.81
C LEU A 141 -2.92 -4.88 -6.29
N ARG A 142 -1.80 -4.45 -5.68
CA ARG A 142 -1.71 -4.24 -4.23
C ARG A 142 -1.46 -2.75 -3.96
N THR A 143 -2.25 -2.16 -3.07
CA THR A 143 -2.04 -0.77 -2.67
C THR A 143 -0.91 -0.63 -1.64
N VAL A 144 -0.36 0.57 -1.54
CA VAL A 144 0.54 0.92 -0.43
C VAL A 144 -0.27 0.91 0.87
N LYS A 145 0.38 0.55 1.97
CA LYS A 145 -0.23 0.64 3.30
C LYS A 145 -0.53 2.09 3.65
N ALA A 146 -1.78 2.36 4.02
CA ALA A 146 -2.21 3.63 4.58
C ALA A 146 -2.39 3.51 6.10
N ARG A 147 -2.20 4.61 6.81
CA ARG A 147 -2.37 4.70 8.26
C ARG A 147 -3.32 5.82 8.61
N SER A 148 -4.19 5.59 9.60
CA SER A 148 -5.01 6.64 10.20
C SER A 148 -4.18 7.59 11.05
N ASN A 149 -4.76 8.72 11.43
CA ASN A 149 -4.27 9.47 12.58
C ASN A 149 -4.35 8.59 13.85
N LYS A 150 -3.59 8.97 14.88
CA LYS A 150 -3.77 8.41 16.21
C LYS A 150 -5.09 8.93 16.79
N SER A 151 -5.83 8.09 17.49
CA SER A 151 -7.00 8.54 18.25
C SER A 151 -6.57 9.50 19.37
N LYS A 152 -7.50 10.30 19.84
CA LYS A 152 -7.44 10.77 21.23
C LYS A 152 -7.48 9.54 22.16
N PRO A 153 -7.06 9.65 23.43
CA PRO A 153 -7.25 8.57 24.39
C PRO A 153 -8.72 8.18 24.44
N LEU A 154 -8.98 6.88 24.24
CA LEU A 154 -10.32 6.29 24.31
C LEU A 154 -10.41 5.48 25.59
N LYS A 155 -11.49 5.64 26.37
CA LYS A 155 -11.78 4.79 27.53
C LYS A 155 -12.13 3.37 27.10
N CYS A 156 -11.14 2.62 26.63
CA CYS A 156 -11.26 1.30 26.07
C CYS A 156 -9.91 0.59 26.17
N GLY A 157 -9.67 -0.13 27.25
CA GLY A 157 -8.52 -1.02 27.37
C GLY A 157 -8.77 -2.33 26.62
N THR A 158 -7.77 -2.84 25.87
CA THR A 158 -7.84 -4.10 25.11
C THR A 158 -6.63 -4.96 25.37
#